data_93487e5e71159a1a3ee0cccb745f97eb
#
_entry.id   93487e5e71159a1a3ee0cccb745f97eb
#
_cell.length_a   1.000
_cell.length_b   1.000
_cell.length_c   1.000
_cell.angle_alpha   90.00
_cell.angle_beta   90.00
_cell.angle_gamma   90.00
#
_symmetry.space_group_name_H-M   'P 1'
#
loop_
_entity.id
_entity.type
_entity.pdbx_description
1 polymer ?
#
loop_
_entity_poly.entity_id
_entity_poly.type
_entity_poly.pdbx_seq_one_letter_code
_entity_poly.pdbx_strand_id
1 'polypeptide(L)'
;MVETAKTGATPLEGDGKRILLIVGSPKRKSFCHLLAECYAQGARSKDHVVRELKLGEQAFDPILHEGYEQSQVLEPDLLEAQRQIHWAEHLVFVYPVWWGGLPALLQGFFDRALQPGFAFRYRGTQDKDWEQLLGGRSADLLVCHDQPLSRLRFLKGPPAHRQMVRSVLGACGIATRRLEEFAPMRSSSEEQRQGWLRRAEQLGSQV
;
A
#
# COMPACT_ATOMS: atom_id res chain seq x y z
N MET A 1 20.18 -26.71 -7.39
CA MET A 1 18.85 -27.11 -6.91
C MET A 1 18.58 -26.29 -5.66
N VAL A 2 17.77 -25.25 -5.78
CA VAL A 2 17.36 -24.42 -4.63
C VAL A 2 15.98 -24.92 -4.24
N GLU A 3 15.92 -25.53 -3.08
CA GLU A 3 14.73 -26.09 -2.46
C GLU A 3 13.77 -24.97 -2.12
N THR A 4 12.62 -24.97 -2.79
CA THR A 4 11.52 -24.04 -2.52
C THR A 4 10.93 -24.38 -1.15
N ALA A 5 11.37 -23.69 -0.12
CA ALA A 5 10.74 -23.75 1.20
C ALA A 5 9.30 -23.25 1.07
N LYS A 6 8.34 -24.17 1.06
CA LYS A 6 6.93 -23.89 1.31
C LYS A 6 6.80 -23.40 2.76
N THR A 7 6.84 -22.10 2.95
CA THR A 7 6.52 -21.48 4.25
C THR A 7 5.04 -21.72 4.51
N GLY A 8 4.73 -22.71 5.33
CA GLY A 8 3.38 -23.05 5.76
C GLY A 8 2.78 -21.90 6.59
N ALA A 9 1.98 -21.05 5.97
CA ALA A 9 1.04 -20.21 6.72
C ALA A 9 -0.06 -21.14 7.22
N THR A 10 -0.24 -21.23 8.53
CA THR A 10 -1.36 -21.93 9.15
C THR A 10 -2.65 -21.39 8.55
N PRO A 11 -3.56 -22.25 8.04
CA PRO A 11 -4.87 -21.79 7.57
C PRO A 11 -5.59 -21.09 8.71
N LEU A 12 -6.21 -19.93 8.43
CA LEU A 12 -7.12 -19.29 9.38
C LEU A 12 -8.36 -20.19 9.47
N GLU A 13 -8.79 -20.54 10.68
CA GLU A 13 -10.08 -21.17 10.90
C GLU A 13 -11.16 -20.10 10.69
N GLY A 14 -11.83 -20.10 9.51
CA GLY A 14 -12.89 -19.17 9.13
C GLY A 14 -12.57 -18.38 7.84
N ASP A 15 -13.53 -17.54 7.40
CA ASP A 15 -13.42 -16.66 6.19
C ASP A 15 -12.50 -15.45 6.39
N GLY A 16 -11.71 -15.40 7.46
CA GLY A 16 -10.80 -14.32 7.79
C GLY A 16 -9.65 -14.19 6.79
N LYS A 17 -9.35 -12.96 6.34
CA LYS A 17 -8.23 -12.66 5.43
C LYS A 17 -6.99 -12.20 6.18
N ARG A 18 -5.84 -12.40 5.57
CA ARG A 18 -4.56 -11.83 5.98
C ARG A 18 -4.40 -10.46 5.34
N ILE A 19 -4.41 -9.41 6.15
CA ILE A 19 -4.37 -8.03 5.72
C ILE A 19 -3.04 -7.41 6.14
N LEU A 20 -2.33 -6.79 5.18
CA LEU A 20 -1.18 -5.93 5.48
C LEU A 20 -1.58 -4.48 5.27
N LEU A 21 -1.55 -3.69 6.34
CA LEU A 21 -1.83 -2.28 6.34
C LEU A 21 -0.52 -1.50 6.31
N ILE A 22 -0.30 -0.71 5.25
CA ILE A 22 0.93 0.04 4.99
C ILE A 22 0.64 1.52 5.16
N VAL A 23 1.26 2.16 6.16
CA VAL A 23 1.16 3.60 6.37
C VAL A 23 2.31 4.29 5.64
N GLY A 24 2.00 4.91 4.49
CA GLY A 24 2.96 5.59 3.62
C GLY A 24 3.29 7.03 4.02
N SER A 25 2.93 7.45 5.24
CA SER A 25 3.29 8.77 5.77
C SER A 25 4.64 8.71 6.48
N PRO A 26 5.59 9.63 6.19
CA PRO A 26 6.87 9.70 6.90
C PRO A 26 6.74 10.26 8.33
N LYS A 27 5.60 10.90 8.67
CA LYS A 27 5.36 11.40 10.03
C LYS A 27 5.03 10.24 10.95
N ARG A 28 5.67 10.16 12.11
CA ARG A 28 5.38 9.14 13.14
C ARG A 28 3.98 9.23 13.73
N LYS A 29 3.39 10.43 13.75
CA LYS A 29 2.00 10.68 14.16
C LYS A 29 1.32 11.55 13.12
N SER A 30 0.29 11.04 12.45
CA SER A 30 -0.47 11.76 11.44
C SER A 30 -1.89 11.22 11.37
N PHE A 31 -2.77 11.94 10.69
CA PHE A 31 -4.14 11.47 10.48
C PHE A 31 -4.21 10.15 9.69
N CYS A 32 -3.22 9.89 8.83
CA CYS A 32 -3.08 8.59 8.17
C CYS A 32 -2.92 7.43 9.17
N HIS A 33 -2.24 7.62 10.30
CA HIS A 33 -2.14 6.60 11.34
C HIS A 33 -3.49 6.34 12.02
N LEU A 34 -4.25 7.40 12.32
CA LEU A 34 -5.58 7.26 12.91
C LEU A 34 -6.54 6.54 11.97
N LEU A 35 -6.52 6.87 10.67
CA LEU A 35 -7.30 6.15 9.66
C LEU A 35 -6.90 4.67 9.59
N ALA A 36 -5.61 4.40 9.63
CA ALA A 36 -5.06 3.05 9.61
C ALA A 36 -5.50 2.24 10.84
N GLU A 37 -5.42 2.82 12.04
CA GLU A 37 -5.87 2.21 13.29
C GLU A 37 -7.37 1.88 13.25
N CYS A 38 -8.22 2.83 12.81
CA CYS A 38 -9.65 2.60 12.69
C CYS A 38 -9.97 1.53 11.64
N TYR A 39 -9.31 1.53 10.48
CA TYR A 39 -9.47 0.48 9.49
C TYR A 39 -9.07 -0.90 10.06
N ALA A 40 -7.93 -0.97 10.74
CA ALA A 40 -7.48 -2.21 11.38
C ALA A 40 -8.47 -2.72 12.44
N GLN A 41 -9.05 -1.81 13.23
CA GLN A 41 -10.08 -2.16 14.20
C GLN A 41 -11.31 -2.75 13.52
N GLY A 42 -11.81 -2.11 12.46
CA GLY A 42 -12.93 -2.63 11.67
C GLY A 42 -12.65 -4.00 11.06
N ALA A 43 -11.45 -4.20 10.51
CA ALA A 43 -11.05 -5.48 9.93
C ALA A 43 -10.95 -6.59 11.00
N ARG A 44 -10.33 -6.31 12.15
CA ARG A 44 -10.22 -7.26 13.26
C ARG A 44 -11.59 -7.64 13.85
N SER A 45 -12.59 -6.74 13.80
CA SER A 45 -13.96 -7.03 14.24
C SER A 45 -14.70 -8.06 13.36
N LYS A 46 -14.10 -8.43 12.21
CA LYS A 46 -14.57 -9.44 11.25
C LYS A 46 -13.59 -10.61 11.13
N ASP A 47 -12.83 -10.88 12.19
CA ASP A 47 -11.90 -12.00 12.31
C ASP A 47 -10.75 -11.99 11.28
N HIS A 48 -10.48 -10.83 10.66
CA HIS A 48 -9.31 -10.69 9.80
C HIS A 48 -8.02 -10.53 10.63
N VAL A 49 -6.94 -11.13 10.16
CA VAL A 49 -5.61 -10.96 10.77
C VAL A 49 -4.92 -9.77 10.12
N VAL A 50 -4.65 -8.73 10.92
CA VAL A 50 -4.07 -7.47 10.43
C VAL A 50 -2.64 -7.31 10.97
N ARG A 51 -1.67 -7.16 10.06
CA ARG A 51 -0.31 -6.67 10.32
C ARG A 51 -0.18 -5.24 9.86
N GLU A 52 0.68 -4.48 10.51
CA GLU A 52 0.89 -3.06 10.22
C GLU A 52 2.36 -2.81 9.87
N LEU A 53 2.59 -2.09 8.77
CA LEU A 53 3.90 -1.63 8.32
C LEU A 53 3.87 -0.10 8.22
N LYS A 54 4.51 0.58 9.17
CA LYS A 54 4.60 2.03 9.24
C LYS A 54 5.92 2.46 8.63
N LEU A 55 5.90 2.98 7.39
CA LEU A 55 7.14 3.29 6.66
C LEU A 55 8.01 4.34 7.34
N GLY A 56 7.41 5.29 8.08
CA GLY A 56 8.16 6.29 8.86
C GLY A 56 8.95 5.72 10.05
N GLU A 57 8.77 4.44 10.38
CA GLU A 57 9.46 3.74 11.45
C GLU A 57 10.50 2.74 10.92
N GLN A 58 10.53 2.51 9.59
CA GLN A 58 11.44 1.56 8.95
C GLN A 58 12.80 2.20 8.66
N ALA A 59 13.84 1.41 8.82
CA ALA A 59 15.22 1.81 8.54
C ALA A 59 15.67 1.26 7.17
N PHE A 60 15.55 2.07 6.12
CA PHE A 60 16.05 1.76 4.78
C PHE A 60 16.41 3.03 4.01
N ASP A 61 17.29 2.89 3.04
CA ASP A 61 17.57 3.95 2.08
C ASP A 61 16.49 3.95 0.99
N PRO A 62 15.69 5.03 0.84
CA PRO A 62 14.64 5.08 -0.16
C PRO A 62 15.15 5.30 -1.59
N ILE A 63 16.46 5.52 -1.78
CA ILE A 63 17.05 5.79 -3.09
C ILE A 63 17.50 4.48 -3.73
N LEU A 64 17.06 4.22 -4.94
CA LEU A 64 17.58 3.17 -5.80
C LEU A 64 18.71 3.77 -6.66
N HIS A 65 19.95 3.73 -6.14
CA HIS A 65 21.09 4.48 -6.66
C HIS A 65 21.45 4.13 -8.11
N GLU A 66 21.44 2.85 -8.45
CA GLU A 66 21.84 2.38 -9.79
C GLU A 66 20.64 1.92 -10.63
N GLY A 67 19.42 2.34 -10.25
CA GLY A 67 18.21 1.85 -10.89
C GLY A 67 18.09 0.31 -10.80
N TYR A 68 17.56 -0.31 -11.84
CA TYR A 68 17.47 -1.77 -11.92
C TYR A 68 18.61 -2.44 -12.66
N GLU A 69 19.66 -1.68 -13.01
CA GLU A 69 20.86 -2.20 -13.72
C GLU A 69 21.76 -3.01 -12.78
N GLN A 70 21.80 -2.62 -11.51
CA GLN A 70 22.54 -3.33 -10.48
C GLN A 70 21.65 -3.67 -9.28
N SER A 71 21.81 -4.87 -8.74
CA SER A 71 21.06 -5.28 -7.54
C SER A 71 21.59 -4.51 -6.32
N GLN A 72 20.74 -3.69 -5.73
CA GLN A 72 21.01 -3.04 -4.44
C GLN A 72 20.51 -3.95 -3.30
N VAL A 73 21.41 -4.26 -2.37
CA VAL A 73 21.08 -5.11 -1.21
C VAL A 73 19.91 -4.52 -0.44
N LEU A 74 18.93 -5.35 -0.10
CA LEU A 74 17.79 -4.95 0.72
C LEU A 74 18.16 -4.97 2.21
N GLU A 75 17.80 -3.92 2.90
CA GLU A 75 17.90 -3.84 4.34
C GLU A 75 16.93 -4.83 5.01
N PRO A 76 17.20 -5.23 6.27
CA PRO A 76 16.36 -6.18 6.99
C PRO A 76 14.88 -5.79 7.02
N ASP A 77 14.57 -4.49 7.14
CA ASP A 77 13.19 -3.99 7.19
C ASP A 77 12.49 -4.14 5.83
N LEU A 78 13.19 -3.96 4.71
CA LEU A 78 12.64 -4.20 3.37
C LEU A 78 12.43 -5.70 3.10
N LEU A 79 13.33 -6.56 3.56
CA LEU A 79 13.17 -8.01 3.47
C LEU A 79 11.94 -8.46 4.29
N GLU A 80 11.75 -7.90 5.48
CA GLU A 80 10.56 -8.18 6.28
C GLU A 80 9.28 -7.66 5.60
N ALA A 81 9.32 -6.45 5.02
CA ALA A 81 8.21 -5.89 4.25
C ALA A 81 7.82 -6.81 3.07
N GLN A 82 8.79 -7.34 2.32
CA GLN A 82 8.53 -8.31 1.26
C GLN A 82 7.87 -9.59 1.80
N ARG A 83 8.33 -10.14 2.93
CA ARG A 83 7.69 -11.29 3.57
C ARG A 83 6.24 -11.00 3.97
N GLN A 84 5.97 -9.81 4.51
CA GLN A 84 4.62 -9.41 4.90
C GLN A 84 3.71 -9.18 3.68
N ILE A 85 4.22 -8.59 2.60
CA ILE A 85 3.48 -8.45 1.33
C ILE A 85 3.15 -9.84 0.76
N HIS A 86 4.10 -10.76 0.81
CA HIS A 86 3.86 -12.13 0.32
C HIS A 86 2.85 -12.90 1.18
N TRP A 87 2.85 -12.68 2.48
CA TRP A 87 1.90 -13.27 3.42
C TRP A 87 0.47 -12.75 3.23
N ALA A 88 0.29 -11.49 2.84
CA ALA A 88 -1.00 -10.84 2.76
C ALA A 88 -1.82 -11.29 1.53
N GLU A 89 -3.13 -11.37 1.69
CA GLU A 89 -4.14 -11.55 0.64
C GLU A 89 -4.77 -10.22 0.24
N HIS A 90 -4.76 -9.28 1.19
CA HIS A 90 -5.26 -7.93 0.99
C HIS A 90 -4.27 -6.90 1.53
N LEU A 91 -3.99 -5.86 0.73
CA LEU A 91 -3.11 -4.76 1.09
C LEU A 91 -3.95 -3.50 1.33
N VAL A 92 -3.57 -2.71 2.31
CA VAL A 92 -4.20 -1.41 2.56
C VAL A 92 -3.12 -0.35 2.58
N PHE A 93 -3.22 0.62 1.71
CA PHE A 93 -2.28 1.74 1.68
C PHE A 93 -2.95 3.00 2.20
N VAL A 94 -2.40 3.58 3.27
CA VAL A 94 -2.88 4.83 3.87
C VAL A 94 -1.79 5.88 3.75
N TYR A 95 -1.99 6.90 2.91
CA TYR A 95 -0.95 7.87 2.60
C TYR A 95 -1.49 9.26 2.27
N PRO A 96 -0.67 10.33 2.50
CA PRO A 96 -1.01 11.67 2.02
C PRO A 96 -0.58 11.86 0.57
N VAL A 97 -1.30 12.69 -0.18
CA VAL A 97 -0.83 13.21 -1.47
C VAL A 97 -0.12 14.54 -1.24
N TRP A 98 1.15 14.63 -1.63
CA TRP A 98 1.97 15.82 -1.58
C TRP A 98 2.40 16.20 -2.99
N TRP A 99 2.27 17.47 -3.35
CA TRP A 99 2.61 17.98 -4.69
C TRP A 99 1.93 17.21 -5.84
N GLY A 100 0.74 16.66 -5.58
CA GLY A 100 -0.01 15.85 -6.54
C GLY A 100 0.53 14.41 -6.73
N GLY A 101 1.59 14.03 -6.01
CA GLY A 101 2.26 12.73 -6.06
C GLY A 101 2.25 11.98 -4.74
N LEU A 102 2.93 10.84 -4.73
CA LEU A 102 3.17 10.06 -3.52
C LEU A 102 4.23 10.73 -2.65
N PRO A 103 4.23 10.56 -1.31
CA PRO A 103 5.35 10.94 -0.47
C PRO A 103 6.65 10.25 -0.95
N ALA A 104 7.77 10.97 -0.91
CA ALA A 104 9.07 10.43 -1.37
C ALA A 104 9.43 9.10 -0.69
N LEU A 105 9.12 8.95 0.61
CA LEU A 105 9.35 7.71 1.34
C LEU A 105 8.53 6.54 0.78
N LEU A 106 7.26 6.77 0.43
CA LEU A 106 6.39 5.73 -0.15
C LEU A 106 6.84 5.38 -1.57
N GLN A 107 7.26 6.37 -2.35
CA GLN A 107 7.83 6.13 -3.68
C GLN A 107 9.11 5.31 -3.58
N GLY A 108 10.05 5.72 -2.73
CA GLY A 108 11.30 4.98 -2.51
C GLY A 108 11.07 3.57 -1.95
N PHE A 109 10.03 3.37 -1.12
CA PHE A 109 9.64 2.04 -0.70
C PHE A 109 9.25 1.15 -1.88
N PHE A 110 8.49 1.67 -2.85
CA PHE A 110 8.15 0.90 -4.04
C PHE A 110 9.37 0.61 -4.91
N ASP A 111 10.21 1.61 -5.14
CA ASP A 111 11.43 1.47 -5.96
C ASP A 111 12.38 0.42 -5.35
N ARG A 112 12.45 0.34 -4.01
CA ARG A 112 13.33 -0.58 -3.29
C ARG A 112 12.71 -1.94 -2.99
N ALA A 113 11.45 -2.01 -2.59
CA ALA A 113 10.81 -3.26 -2.17
C ALA A 113 10.19 -4.05 -3.34
N LEU A 114 9.64 -3.36 -4.36
CA LEU A 114 8.95 -4.01 -5.48
C LEU A 114 9.89 -4.31 -6.65
N GLN A 115 10.97 -5.01 -6.38
CA GLN A 115 12.03 -5.31 -7.34
C GLN A 115 11.66 -6.44 -8.32
N PRO A 116 12.37 -6.54 -9.47
CA PRO A 116 12.33 -7.70 -10.34
C PRO A 116 12.63 -8.99 -9.59
N GLY A 117 11.85 -10.03 -9.86
CA GLY A 117 11.94 -11.33 -9.17
C GLY A 117 11.08 -11.44 -7.90
N PHE A 118 10.63 -10.31 -7.33
CA PHE A 118 9.69 -10.28 -6.23
C PHE A 118 8.28 -9.82 -6.67
N ALA A 119 8.17 -8.63 -7.25
CA ALA A 119 6.87 -8.06 -7.63
C ALA A 119 6.51 -8.32 -9.09
N PHE A 120 7.52 -8.43 -9.93
CA PHE A 120 7.38 -8.69 -11.37
C PHE A 120 8.63 -9.38 -11.94
N ARG A 121 8.54 -9.86 -13.17
CA ARG A 121 9.66 -10.46 -13.92
C ARG A 121 9.57 -10.10 -15.39
N TYR A 122 10.70 -9.74 -15.99
CA TYR A 122 10.80 -9.59 -17.45
C TYR A 122 10.86 -10.98 -18.11
N ARG A 123 10.02 -11.21 -19.14
CA ARG A 123 9.99 -12.45 -19.92
C ARG A 123 10.55 -12.19 -21.33
N GLY A 124 11.84 -11.99 -21.48
CA GLY A 124 12.49 -11.78 -22.78
C GLY A 124 13.05 -10.39 -22.99
N THR A 125 13.45 -10.08 -24.23
CA THR A 125 14.15 -8.83 -24.62
C THR A 125 13.22 -7.72 -25.09
N GLN A 126 11.90 -7.95 -25.17
CA GLN A 126 10.93 -6.94 -25.56
C GLN A 126 10.14 -6.44 -24.34
N ASP A 127 9.96 -5.13 -24.22
CA ASP A 127 9.30 -4.43 -23.09
C ASP A 127 7.83 -4.83 -22.85
N LYS A 128 7.28 -5.74 -23.64
CA LYS A 128 5.88 -6.17 -23.54
C LYS A 128 5.67 -7.47 -22.76
N ASP A 129 6.73 -8.21 -22.47
CA ASP A 129 6.64 -9.51 -21.80
C ASP A 129 7.06 -9.43 -20.33
N TRP A 130 6.13 -9.02 -19.52
CA TRP A 130 6.31 -8.83 -18.11
C TRP A 130 5.31 -9.70 -17.33
N GLU A 131 5.83 -10.45 -16.39
CA GLU A 131 5.07 -11.32 -15.50
C GLU A 131 4.78 -10.63 -14.18
N GLN A 132 3.53 -10.62 -13.78
CA GLN A 132 3.07 -10.09 -12.49
C GLN A 132 3.18 -11.16 -11.42
N LEU A 133 4.01 -10.96 -10.40
CA LEU A 133 4.30 -11.99 -9.39
C LEU A 133 3.46 -11.84 -8.11
N LEU A 134 2.73 -10.74 -7.95
CA LEU A 134 1.86 -10.50 -6.79
C LEU A 134 0.37 -10.64 -7.11
N GLY A 135 0.04 -11.32 -8.22
CA GLY A 135 -1.33 -11.61 -8.61
C GLY A 135 -2.13 -12.37 -7.57
N GLY A 136 -3.47 -12.28 -7.63
CA GLY A 136 -4.39 -12.89 -6.67
C GLY A 136 -4.62 -12.06 -5.39
N ARG A 137 -3.87 -10.96 -5.20
CA ARG A 137 -4.05 -10.01 -4.10
C ARG A 137 -4.97 -8.88 -4.50
N SER A 138 -5.63 -8.29 -3.49
CA SER A 138 -6.41 -7.07 -3.65
C SER A 138 -5.85 -5.93 -2.80
N ALA A 139 -6.25 -4.69 -3.11
CA ALA A 139 -5.83 -3.53 -2.32
C ALA A 139 -6.96 -2.51 -2.14
N ASP A 140 -6.98 -1.88 -0.96
CA ASP A 140 -7.75 -0.66 -0.66
C ASP A 140 -6.76 0.51 -0.47
N LEU A 141 -7.14 1.69 -1.00
CA LEU A 141 -6.36 2.92 -0.91
C LEU A 141 -7.13 3.96 -0.10
N LEU A 142 -6.54 4.43 1.00
CA LEU A 142 -7.06 5.49 1.85
C LEU A 142 -6.14 6.72 1.70
N VAL A 143 -6.63 7.77 1.05
CA VAL A 143 -5.79 8.86 0.57
C VAL A 143 -6.18 10.19 1.22
N CYS A 144 -5.22 10.84 1.88
CA CYS A 144 -5.41 12.15 2.49
C CYS A 144 -4.83 13.25 1.60
N HIS A 145 -5.57 14.33 1.36
CA HIS A 145 -5.06 15.50 0.62
C HIS A 145 -5.81 16.79 0.95
N ASP A 146 -5.27 17.91 0.47
CA ASP A 146 -5.86 19.24 0.68
C ASP A 146 -6.61 19.78 -0.54
N GLN A 147 -6.53 19.11 -1.70
CA GLN A 147 -7.21 19.61 -2.89
C GLN A 147 -8.72 19.37 -2.80
N PRO A 148 -9.57 20.36 -3.11
CA PRO A 148 -11.00 20.16 -3.16
C PRO A 148 -11.36 19.08 -4.21
N LEU A 149 -12.23 18.15 -3.85
CA LEU A 149 -12.70 17.07 -4.73
C LEU A 149 -13.32 17.60 -6.04
N SER A 150 -13.90 18.81 -6.03
CA SER A 150 -14.45 19.47 -7.20
C SER A 150 -13.41 19.76 -8.29
N ARG A 151 -12.16 20.10 -7.91
CA ARG A 151 -11.07 20.33 -8.87
C ARG A 151 -10.58 19.05 -9.53
N LEU A 152 -10.70 17.93 -8.87
CA LEU A 152 -10.19 16.63 -9.33
C LEU A 152 -11.10 15.99 -10.37
N ARG A 153 -12.40 16.30 -10.37
CA ARG A 153 -13.36 15.79 -11.36
C ARG A 153 -13.01 16.20 -12.80
N PHE A 154 -12.44 17.38 -13.02
CA PHE A 154 -12.03 17.86 -14.34
C PHE A 154 -10.74 17.20 -14.88
N LEU A 155 -9.88 16.64 -14.00
CA LEU A 155 -8.55 16.11 -14.34
C LEU A 155 -8.47 14.58 -14.38
N LYS A 156 -9.59 13.84 -14.47
CA LYS A 156 -9.62 12.37 -14.39
C LYS A 156 -8.93 11.82 -13.11
N GLY A 157 -9.03 12.55 -11.99
CA GLY A 157 -8.41 12.23 -10.71
C GLY A 157 -6.94 12.70 -10.59
N PRO A 158 -6.39 12.73 -9.35
CA PRO A 158 -5.00 13.10 -9.11
C PRO A 158 -4.03 12.17 -9.83
N PRO A 159 -2.89 12.67 -10.33
CA PRO A 159 -1.83 11.83 -10.91
C PRO A 159 -1.39 10.69 -9.98
N ALA A 160 -1.31 10.96 -8.68
CA ALA A 160 -0.98 9.97 -7.64
C ALA A 160 -1.90 8.74 -7.66
N HIS A 161 -3.20 8.90 -7.92
CA HIS A 161 -4.15 7.78 -7.98
C HIS A 161 -3.88 6.88 -9.18
N ARG A 162 -3.62 7.47 -10.36
CA ARG A 162 -3.29 6.69 -11.55
C ARG A 162 -1.95 5.98 -11.41
N GLN A 163 -0.97 6.66 -10.81
CA GLN A 163 0.33 6.07 -10.52
C GLN A 163 0.15 4.85 -9.60
N MET A 164 -0.57 5.02 -8.49
CA MET A 164 -0.78 3.94 -7.52
C MET A 164 -1.54 2.76 -8.13
N VAL A 165 -2.68 3.03 -8.77
CA VAL A 165 -3.58 1.98 -9.29
C VAL A 165 -2.99 1.25 -10.49
N ARG A 166 -2.42 2.00 -11.46
CA ARG A 166 -1.99 1.40 -12.74
C ARG A 166 -0.51 1.05 -12.76
N SER A 167 0.34 2.01 -12.32
CA SER A 167 1.78 1.88 -12.49
C SER A 167 2.44 1.10 -11.36
N VAL A 168 1.88 1.11 -10.14
CA VAL A 168 2.40 0.34 -9.00
C VAL A 168 1.63 -0.97 -8.83
N LEU A 169 0.37 -0.90 -8.38
CA LEU A 169 -0.40 -2.10 -8.05
C LEU A 169 -0.73 -2.94 -9.28
N GLY A 170 -1.22 -2.28 -10.35
CA GLY A 170 -1.55 -2.96 -11.61
C GLY A 170 -0.34 -3.62 -12.24
N ALA A 171 0.82 -3.01 -12.17
CA ALA A 171 2.06 -3.57 -12.66
C ALA A 171 2.49 -4.85 -11.93
N CYS A 172 2.17 -4.95 -10.64
CA CYS A 172 2.45 -6.13 -9.81
C CYS A 172 1.35 -7.20 -9.86
N GLY A 173 0.19 -6.92 -10.50
CA GLY A 173 -0.97 -7.82 -10.56
C GLY A 173 -1.90 -7.72 -9.37
N ILE A 174 -1.81 -6.65 -8.57
CA ILE A 174 -2.66 -6.42 -7.40
C ILE A 174 -3.90 -5.65 -7.83
N ALA A 175 -5.09 -6.23 -7.61
CA ALA A 175 -6.36 -5.62 -7.98
C ALA A 175 -6.78 -4.54 -6.98
N THR A 176 -6.92 -3.29 -7.42
CA THR A 176 -7.47 -2.22 -6.56
C THR A 176 -8.98 -2.39 -6.42
N ARG A 177 -9.47 -2.63 -5.20
CA ARG A 177 -10.91 -2.75 -4.89
C ARG A 177 -11.54 -1.39 -4.65
N ARG A 178 -10.88 -0.55 -3.84
CA ARG A 178 -11.40 0.74 -3.38
C ARG A 178 -10.31 1.80 -3.40
N LEU A 179 -10.77 3.03 -3.64
CA LEU A 179 -9.99 4.23 -3.41
C LEU A 179 -10.91 5.23 -2.69
N GLU A 180 -10.60 5.52 -1.44
CA GLU A 180 -11.34 6.46 -0.60
C GLU A 180 -10.48 7.69 -0.34
N GLU A 181 -11.05 8.87 -0.58
CA GLU A 181 -10.37 10.15 -0.42
C GLU A 181 -10.88 10.89 0.81
N PHE A 182 -9.97 11.36 1.64
CA PHE A 182 -10.22 12.17 2.82
C PHE A 182 -9.69 13.58 2.56
N ALA A 183 -10.58 14.48 2.15
CA ALA A 183 -10.23 15.82 1.70
C ALA A 183 -11.39 16.82 1.88
N PRO A 184 -11.07 18.12 2.05
CA PRO A 184 -9.74 18.70 2.25
C PRO A 184 -9.29 18.57 3.72
N MET A 185 -8.07 18.08 3.96
CA MET A 185 -7.56 17.86 5.32
C MET A 185 -7.39 19.14 6.13
N ARG A 186 -6.80 20.17 5.52
CA ARG A 186 -6.42 21.40 6.22
C ARG A 186 -7.62 22.19 6.74
N SER A 187 -8.71 22.23 5.98
CA SER A 187 -9.94 22.99 6.35
C SER A 187 -11.04 22.10 6.95
N SER A 188 -10.76 20.82 7.22
CA SER A 188 -11.74 19.92 7.82
C SER A 188 -12.02 20.26 9.27
N SER A 189 -13.30 20.20 9.65
CA SER A 189 -13.72 20.31 11.05
C SER A 189 -13.40 19.01 11.82
N GLU A 190 -13.42 19.11 13.15
CA GLU A 190 -13.26 17.93 14.00
C GLU A 190 -14.36 16.91 13.74
N GLU A 191 -15.60 17.35 13.55
CA GLU A 191 -16.73 16.47 13.23
C GLU A 191 -16.52 15.72 11.91
N GLN A 192 -16.02 16.39 10.87
CA GLN A 192 -15.65 15.74 9.61
C GLN A 192 -14.58 14.68 9.81
N ARG A 193 -13.53 15.00 10.58
CA ARG A 193 -12.45 14.06 10.88
C ARG A 193 -12.96 12.82 11.62
N GLN A 194 -13.83 13.01 12.60
CA GLN A 194 -14.48 11.91 13.29
C GLN A 194 -15.36 11.06 12.36
N GLY A 195 -16.06 11.72 11.42
CA GLY A 195 -16.81 11.03 10.36
C GLY A 195 -15.91 10.18 9.48
N TRP A 196 -14.72 10.68 9.11
CA TRP A 196 -13.73 9.95 8.33
C TRP A 196 -13.12 8.76 9.07
N LEU A 197 -12.88 8.88 10.37
CA LEU A 197 -12.41 7.76 11.20
C LEU A 197 -13.45 6.64 11.26
N ARG A 198 -14.72 6.97 11.51
CA ARG A 198 -15.82 5.98 11.44
C ARG A 198 -15.94 5.33 10.05
N ARG A 199 -15.73 6.12 8.99
CA ARG A 199 -15.72 5.58 7.62
C ARG A 199 -14.58 4.60 7.40
N ALA A 200 -13.38 4.89 7.89
CA ALA A 200 -12.24 3.99 7.79
C ALA A 200 -12.51 2.66 8.53
N GLU A 201 -13.09 2.70 9.72
CA GLU A 201 -13.51 1.51 10.47
C GLU A 201 -14.54 0.68 9.69
N GLN A 202 -15.56 1.34 9.13
CA GLN A 202 -16.55 0.68 8.28
C GLN A 202 -15.93 0.02 7.05
N LEU A 203 -14.95 0.67 6.40
CA LEU A 203 -14.25 0.09 5.24
C LEU A 203 -13.47 -1.17 5.64
N GLY A 204 -12.82 -1.15 6.79
CA GLY A 204 -12.11 -2.32 7.32
C GLY A 204 -13.04 -3.50 7.61
N SER A 205 -14.24 -3.24 8.14
CA SER A 205 -15.22 -4.30 8.41
C SER A 205 -15.89 -4.91 7.15
N GLN A 206 -15.59 -4.38 5.97
CA GLN A 206 -16.16 -4.80 4.68
C GLN A 206 -15.13 -5.45 3.74
N VAL A 207 -13.99 -5.91 4.24
CA VAL A 207 -12.91 -6.50 3.43
C VAL A 207 -13.27 -7.84 2.80
#